data_d3f46128c4f2021eaebe1bc27a855251
#
_entry.id   d3f46128c4f2021eaebe1bc27a855251
#
_cell.length_a   1.000
_cell.length_b   1.000
_cell.length_c   1.000
_cell.angle_alpha   90.00
_cell.angle_beta   90.00
_cell.angle_gamma   90.00
#
_symmetry.space_group_name_H-M   'P 1'
#
loop_
_entity.id
_entity.type
_entity.pdbx_description
1 polymer ?
#
loop_
_entity_poly.entity_id
_entity_poly.type
_entity_poly.pdbx_seq_one_letter_code
_entity_poly.pdbx_strand_id
1 'polypeptide(L)'
;MPAATATAGAPPRTTTRVSVETAELDYRPSYLAAALAGLAVFVLYMLTLAPTTSMWDTSEYIAAAYVLGIPHPPGNPFFVLIGRVFAILPIAPSVAMRINILAAVSSAISAGFWFLVTERVLVGWLPRRWQRIVGGCMAVLIGATSFTVWNQSVVNEKVYTVSLLGLAVICWLTVRWCDDPEDKIGDRLLVLIAYILGIGYANHMAGMLAAPAVGLAVLIRRPMFLLRWKLLVACGAALVFGMTPF
;
A
#
# COMPACT_ATOMS: atom_id res chain seq x y z
N MET A 1 17.20 38.37 57.27
CA MET A 1 17.25 37.00 56.75
C MET A 1 16.29 36.95 55.57
N PRO A 2 16.75 36.86 54.33
CA PRO A 2 15.86 36.63 53.18
C PRO A 2 15.72 35.13 52.91
N ALA A 3 14.49 34.68 52.73
CA ALA A 3 14.11 33.30 52.40
C ALA A 3 14.55 32.94 50.96
N ALA A 4 15.25 31.82 50.83
CA ALA A 4 15.62 31.24 49.55
C ALA A 4 14.39 30.60 48.88
N THR A 5 13.95 31.15 47.75
CA THR A 5 12.98 30.53 46.86
C THR A 5 13.63 29.39 46.09
N ALA A 6 13.27 28.16 46.46
CA ALA A 6 13.66 26.97 45.67
C ALA A 6 12.93 27.00 44.34
N THR A 7 13.66 27.17 43.23
CA THR A 7 13.16 26.96 41.86
C THR A 7 13.00 25.48 41.64
N ALA A 8 11.74 25.03 41.50
CA ALA A 8 11.41 23.67 41.05
C ALA A 8 11.99 23.43 39.65
N GLY A 9 12.97 22.54 39.58
CA GLY A 9 13.57 22.13 38.30
C GLY A 9 12.54 21.45 37.38
N ALA A 10 12.47 21.89 36.14
CA ALA A 10 11.65 21.24 35.13
C ALA A 10 12.09 19.77 34.96
N PRO A 11 11.14 18.84 34.76
CA PRO A 11 11.49 17.43 34.61
C PRO A 11 12.30 17.20 33.33
N PRO A 12 13.22 16.22 33.31
CA PRO A 12 14.12 16.02 32.19
C PRO A 12 13.38 15.54 30.96
N ARG A 13 13.31 16.38 29.92
CA ARG A 13 12.81 16.05 28.55
C ARG A 13 13.70 15.03 27.81
N THR A 14 14.79 14.56 28.40
CA THR A 14 15.85 13.79 27.76
C THR A 14 15.53 12.32 27.58
N THR A 15 14.73 11.71 28.47
CA THR A 15 14.51 10.26 28.45
C THR A 15 13.61 9.77 27.29
N THR A 16 12.63 10.56 26.88
CA THR A 16 11.71 10.16 25.80
C THR A 16 12.38 10.27 24.42
N ARG A 17 13.26 11.25 24.23
CA ARG A 17 13.97 11.46 22.97
C ARG A 17 14.99 10.35 22.68
N VAL A 18 15.76 9.95 23.68
CA VAL A 18 16.72 8.84 23.59
C VAL A 18 16.01 7.51 23.31
N SER A 19 14.83 7.27 23.89
CA SER A 19 14.09 6.03 23.68
C SER A 19 13.46 5.92 22.28
N VAL A 20 13.11 7.04 21.66
CA VAL A 20 12.60 7.09 20.28
C VAL A 20 13.75 6.87 19.29
N GLU A 21 14.89 7.53 19.49
CA GLU A 21 16.06 7.39 18.62
C GLU A 21 16.61 5.96 18.63
N THR A 22 16.67 5.30 19.80
CA THR A 22 17.02 3.87 19.87
C THR A 22 15.99 2.97 19.22
N ALA A 23 14.71 3.31 19.28
CA ALA A 23 13.65 2.55 18.61
C ALA A 23 13.71 2.68 17.08
N GLU A 24 14.15 3.82 16.54
CA GLU A 24 14.37 3.99 15.10
C GLU A 24 15.55 3.16 14.59
N LEU A 25 16.63 3.11 15.34
CA LEU A 25 17.82 2.31 14.99
C LEU A 25 17.58 0.80 15.02
N ASP A 26 16.70 0.32 15.92
CA ASP A 26 16.38 -1.12 16.08
C ASP A 26 15.02 -1.51 15.46
N TYR A 27 14.46 -0.69 14.58
CA TYR A 27 13.18 -0.99 13.97
C TYR A 27 13.26 -2.22 13.05
N ARG A 28 12.44 -3.23 13.37
CA ARG A 28 12.20 -4.40 12.52
C ARG A 28 10.71 -4.51 12.24
N PRO A 29 10.32 -4.55 10.94
CA PRO A 29 8.92 -4.66 10.55
C PRO A 29 8.26 -5.91 11.14
N SER A 30 7.03 -5.77 11.64
CA SER A 30 6.25 -6.87 12.21
C SER A 30 5.46 -7.61 11.11
N TYR A 31 6.17 -8.24 10.15
CA TYR A 31 5.55 -8.91 9.00
C TYR A 31 4.48 -9.93 9.39
N LEU A 32 4.71 -10.72 10.45
CA LEU A 32 3.69 -11.68 10.92
C LEU A 32 2.42 -10.96 11.39
N ALA A 33 2.55 -9.89 12.15
CA ALA A 33 1.38 -9.12 12.60
C ALA A 33 0.63 -8.49 11.41
N ALA A 34 1.36 -7.97 10.42
CA ALA A 34 0.79 -7.43 9.18
C ALA A 34 0.05 -8.52 8.38
N ALA A 35 0.65 -9.72 8.25
CA ALA A 35 0.02 -10.85 7.57
C ALA A 35 -1.25 -11.32 8.30
N LEU A 36 -1.22 -11.39 9.63
CA LEU A 36 -2.40 -11.76 10.43
C LEU A 36 -3.50 -10.70 10.33
N ALA A 37 -3.15 -9.41 10.34
CA ALA A 37 -4.11 -8.33 10.13
C ALA A 37 -4.76 -8.40 8.73
N GLY A 38 -3.95 -8.60 7.68
CA GLY A 38 -4.44 -8.81 6.32
C GLY A 38 -5.33 -10.05 6.21
N LEU A 39 -4.94 -11.17 6.85
CA LEU A 39 -5.75 -12.39 6.86
C LEU A 39 -7.10 -12.17 7.57
N ALA A 40 -7.12 -11.45 8.69
CA ALA A 40 -8.36 -11.11 9.38
C ALA A 40 -9.30 -10.28 8.49
N VAL A 41 -8.77 -9.31 7.75
CA VAL A 41 -9.51 -8.52 6.76
C VAL A 41 -10.01 -9.40 5.62
N PHE A 42 -9.18 -10.32 5.12
CA PHE A 42 -9.60 -11.27 4.09
C PHE A 42 -10.78 -12.13 4.54
N VAL A 43 -10.70 -12.71 5.74
CA VAL A 43 -11.80 -13.51 6.30
C VAL A 43 -13.07 -12.67 6.43
N LEU A 44 -12.96 -11.42 6.95
CA LEU A 44 -14.10 -10.52 7.07
C LEU A 44 -14.77 -10.26 5.71
N TYR A 45 -13.98 -9.97 4.67
CA TYR A 45 -14.50 -9.72 3.32
C TYR A 45 -15.08 -10.98 2.67
N MET A 46 -14.50 -12.15 2.90
CA MET A 46 -15.05 -13.42 2.40
C MET A 46 -16.39 -13.76 3.04
N LEU A 47 -16.58 -13.48 4.33
CA LEU A 47 -17.86 -13.69 5.03
C LEU A 47 -18.96 -12.75 4.54
N THR A 48 -18.61 -11.62 3.97
CA THR A 48 -19.53 -10.58 3.49
C THR A 48 -19.48 -10.39 1.96
N LEU A 49 -18.85 -11.34 1.25
CA LEU A 49 -18.63 -11.26 -0.19
C LEU A 49 -19.96 -11.26 -0.96
N ALA A 50 -20.10 -10.34 -1.89
CA ALA A 50 -21.27 -10.30 -2.76
C ALA A 50 -21.31 -11.53 -3.68
N PRO A 51 -22.45 -12.24 -3.76
CA PRO A 51 -22.57 -13.47 -4.54
C PRO A 51 -22.66 -13.21 -6.06
N THR A 52 -22.93 -11.97 -6.44
CA THR A 52 -23.19 -11.57 -7.83
C THR A 52 -22.66 -10.16 -8.11
N THR A 53 -23.02 -9.61 -9.26
CA THR A 53 -22.76 -8.21 -9.64
C THR A 53 -23.57 -7.24 -8.77
N SER A 54 -23.11 -6.00 -8.67
CA SER A 54 -23.84 -4.88 -8.10
C SER A 54 -24.19 -3.87 -9.20
N MET A 55 -24.60 -2.68 -8.79
CA MET A 55 -24.87 -1.55 -9.69
C MET A 55 -23.58 -1.00 -10.31
N TRP A 56 -23.72 -0.04 -11.20
CA TRP A 56 -22.62 0.66 -11.90
C TRP A 56 -21.84 -0.29 -12.85
N ASP A 57 -20.53 -0.14 -12.90
CA ASP A 57 -19.67 -0.78 -13.91
C ASP A 57 -19.28 -2.23 -13.59
N THR A 58 -19.80 -2.79 -12.47
CA THR A 58 -19.43 -4.15 -12.00
C THR A 58 -19.55 -5.21 -13.09
N SER A 59 -20.70 -5.27 -13.75
CA SER A 59 -20.98 -6.28 -14.78
C SER A 59 -20.09 -6.10 -16.00
N GLU A 60 -19.78 -4.86 -16.38
CA GLU A 60 -18.90 -4.56 -17.51
C GLU A 60 -17.48 -5.06 -17.25
N TYR A 61 -16.88 -4.75 -16.08
CA TYR A 61 -15.53 -5.21 -15.75
C TYR A 61 -15.44 -6.73 -15.60
N ILE A 62 -16.49 -7.37 -15.06
CA ILE A 62 -16.56 -8.82 -14.98
C ILE A 62 -16.63 -9.44 -16.36
N ALA A 63 -17.47 -8.91 -17.27
CA ALA A 63 -17.57 -9.37 -18.63
C ALA A 63 -16.27 -9.15 -19.40
N ALA A 64 -15.69 -7.95 -19.32
CA ALA A 64 -14.43 -7.63 -19.97
C ALA A 64 -13.30 -8.57 -19.52
N ALA A 65 -13.17 -8.83 -18.22
CA ALA A 65 -12.20 -9.79 -17.68
C ALA A 65 -12.46 -11.23 -18.19
N TYR A 66 -13.73 -11.64 -18.28
CA TYR A 66 -14.08 -12.98 -18.71
C TYR A 66 -13.75 -13.24 -20.20
N VAL A 67 -13.99 -12.27 -21.08
CA VAL A 67 -13.76 -12.43 -22.52
C VAL A 67 -12.44 -11.83 -23.03
N LEU A 68 -11.61 -11.25 -22.14
CA LEU A 68 -10.46 -10.40 -22.50
C LEU A 68 -10.87 -9.22 -23.40
N GLY A 69 -12.01 -8.62 -23.08
CA GLY A 69 -12.54 -7.45 -23.77
C GLY A 69 -11.96 -6.15 -23.23
N ILE A 70 -12.37 -5.04 -23.85
CA ILE A 70 -11.97 -3.69 -23.46
C ILE A 70 -13.19 -3.03 -22.79
N PRO A 71 -13.15 -2.74 -21.48
CA PRO A 71 -14.18 -1.92 -20.83
C PRO A 71 -14.10 -0.48 -21.32
N HIS A 72 -15.04 0.38 -20.87
CA HIS A 72 -15.03 1.79 -21.25
C HIS A 72 -13.66 2.44 -21.03
N PRO A 73 -13.32 3.53 -21.74
CA PRO A 73 -12.02 4.18 -21.63
C PRO A 73 -11.64 4.52 -20.18
N PRO A 74 -10.38 4.30 -19.77
CA PRO A 74 -9.21 3.97 -20.59
C PRO A 74 -8.95 2.47 -20.85
N GLY A 75 -9.88 1.56 -20.55
CA GLY A 75 -9.75 0.14 -20.88
C GLY A 75 -9.12 -0.75 -19.82
N ASN A 76 -8.38 -0.20 -18.88
CA ASN A 76 -7.78 -0.86 -17.70
C ASN A 76 -7.15 -2.25 -17.97
N PRO A 77 -6.20 -2.36 -18.92
CA PRO A 77 -5.75 -3.65 -19.45
C PRO A 77 -5.11 -4.56 -18.38
N PHE A 78 -4.39 -4.00 -17.42
CA PHE A 78 -3.81 -4.81 -16.32
C PHE A 78 -4.91 -5.47 -15.49
N PHE A 79 -5.99 -4.73 -15.17
CA PHE A 79 -7.13 -5.33 -14.45
C PHE A 79 -7.78 -6.45 -15.26
N VAL A 80 -7.98 -6.26 -16.56
CA VAL A 80 -8.59 -7.28 -17.43
C VAL A 80 -7.76 -8.56 -17.42
N LEU A 81 -6.43 -8.44 -17.49
CA LEU A 81 -5.53 -9.60 -17.47
C LEU A 81 -5.59 -10.35 -16.13
N ILE A 82 -5.46 -9.65 -14.99
CA ILE A 82 -5.52 -10.31 -13.68
C ILE A 82 -6.92 -10.82 -13.37
N GLY A 83 -7.96 -10.08 -13.78
CA GLY A 83 -9.35 -10.51 -13.67
C GLY A 83 -9.62 -11.77 -14.49
N ARG A 84 -9.02 -11.92 -15.68
CA ARG A 84 -9.10 -13.15 -16.48
C ARG A 84 -8.53 -14.36 -15.71
N VAL A 85 -7.39 -14.19 -15.05
CA VAL A 85 -6.83 -15.27 -14.22
C VAL A 85 -7.84 -15.71 -13.17
N PHE A 86 -8.44 -14.79 -12.43
CA PHE A 86 -9.46 -15.13 -11.44
C PHE A 86 -10.74 -15.72 -12.06
N ALA A 87 -11.15 -15.21 -13.22
CA ALA A 87 -12.34 -15.69 -13.91
C ALA A 87 -12.26 -17.18 -14.31
N ILE A 88 -11.06 -17.69 -14.63
CA ILE A 88 -10.85 -19.09 -15.03
C ILE A 88 -10.56 -20.04 -13.86
N LEU A 89 -10.12 -19.50 -12.69
CA LEU A 89 -9.84 -20.31 -11.51
C LEU A 89 -11.16 -20.87 -10.92
N PRO A 90 -11.24 -22.19 -10.62
CA PRO A 90 -12.46 -22.80 -10.07
C PRO A 90 -12.62 -22.56 -8.55
N ILE A 91 -12.44 -21.31 -8.09
CA ILE A 91 -12.43 -20.93 -6.66
C ILE A 91 -13.80 -20.51 -6.13
N ALA A 92 -14.79 -20.35 -7.01
CA ALA A 92 -16.17 -20.02 -6.64
C ALA A 92 -17.14 -20.43 -7.76
N PRO A 93 -18.45 -20.59 -7.48
CA PRO A 93 -19.45 -21.07 -8.44
C PRO A 93 -19.61 -20.17 -9.66
N SER A 94 -19.63 -18.85 -9.48
CA SER A 94 -19.82 -17.89 -10.58
C SER A 94 -18.57 -17.07 -10.89
N VAL A 95 -18.46 -16.60 -12.12
CA VAL A 95 -17.40 -15.68 -12.54
C VAL A 95 -17.44 -14.38 -11.72
N ALA A 96 -18.63 -13.88 -11.43
CA ALA A 96 -18.80 -12.67 -10.61
C ALA A 96 -18.16 -12.84 -9.21
N MET A 97 -18.46 -13.95 -8.53
CA MET A 97 -17.82 -14.23 -7.22
C MET A 97 -16.30 -14.33 -7.32
N ARG A 98 -15.78 -14.96 -8.38
CA ARG A 98 -14.32 -15.11 -8.56
C ARG A 98 -13.63 -13.76 -8.71
N ILE A 99 -14.24 -12.81 -9.40
CA ILE A 99 -13.71 -11.44 -9.55
C ILE A 99 -13.95 -10.62 -8.27
N ASN A 100 -15.03 -10.84 -7.54
CA ASN A 100 -15.21 -10.24 -6.21
C ASN A 100 -14.14 -10.76 -5.23
N ILE A 101 -13.72 -12.03 -5.33
CA ILE A 101 -12.58 -12.56 -4.55
C ILE A 101 -11.28 -11.84 -4.91
N LEU A 102 -11.04 -11.49 -6.18
CA LEU A 102 -9.87 -10.65 -6.55
C LEU A 102 -9.89 -9.32 -5.79
N ALA A 103 -11.05 -8.66 -5.69
CA ALA A 103 -11.18 -7.42 -4.95
C ALA A 103 -10.88 -7.62 -3.46
N ALA A 104 -11.43 -8.68 -2.83
CA ALA A 104 -11.20 -9.01 -1.43
C ALA A 104 -9.72 -9.33 -1.14
N VAL A 105 -9.07 -10.13 -1.99
CA VAL A 105 -7.64 -10.46 -1.89
C VAL A 105 -6.78 -9.21 -2.00
N SER A 106 -7.03 -8.37 -3.01
CA SER A 106 -6.26 -7.14 -3.25
C SER A 106 -6.35 -6.21 -2.04
N SER A 107 -7.54 -6.00 -1.49
CA SER A 107 -7.75 -5.14 -0.33
C SER A 107 -7.14 -5.73 0.95
N ALA A 108 -7.21 -7.04 1.13
CA ALA A 108 -6.62 -7.71 2.29
C ALA A 108 -5.08 -7.62 2.30
N ILE A 109 -4.45 -7.83 1.15
CA ILE A 109 -2.99 -7.65 1.01
C ILE A 109 -2.63 -6.18 1.22
N SER A 110 -3.41 -5.24 0.66
CA SER A 110 -3.25 -3.80 0.88
C SER A 110 -3.30 -3.44 2.36
N ALA A 111 -4.23 -4.02 3.13
CA ALA A 111 -4.35 -3.80 4.57
C ALA A 111 -3.07 -4.21 5.32
N GLY A 112 -2.44 -5.33 4.94
CA GLY A 112 -1.16 -5.75 5.49
C GLY A 112 -0.04 -4.74 5.23
N PHE A 113 0.04 -4.16 4.04
CA PHE A 113 1.02 -3.11 3.73
C PHE A 113 0.72 -1.81 4.46
N TRP A 114 -0.54 -1.40 4.59
CA TRP A 114 -0.93 -0.23 5.39
C TRP A 114 -0.62 -0.41 6.87
N PHE A 115 -0.75 -1.63 7.42
CA PHE A 115 -0.26 -1.95 8.75
C PHE A 115 1.23 -1.63 8.89
N LEU A 116 2.06 -2.11 7.95
CA LEU A 116 3.52 -1.89 7.98
C LEU A 116 3.90 -0.42 7.84
N VAL A 117 3.23 0.33 6.96
CA VAL A 117 3.42 1.77 6.81
C VAL A 117 3.09 2.50 8.12
N THR A 118 1.93 2.18 8.71
CA THR A 118 1.50 2.79 9.98
C THR A 118 2.47 2.44 11.11
N GLU A 119 2.86 1.17 11.24
CA GLU A 119 3.82 0.73 12.25
C GLU A 119 5.14 1.51 12.15
N ARG A 120 5.66 1.69 10.93
CA ARG A 120 6.92 2.44 10.71
C ARG A 120 6.77 3.93 11.05
N VAL A 121 5.69 4.56 10.65
CA VAL A 121 5.42 5.98 10.97
C VAL A 121 5.34 6.19 12.49
N LEU A 122 4.73 5.24 13.20
CA LEU A 122 4.58 5.31 14.66
C LEU A 122 5.90 5.12 15.42
N VAL A 123 6.99 4.68 14.79
CA VAL A 123 8.31 4.54 15.46
C VAL A 123 8.78 5.87 16.02
N GLY A 124 8.59 6.97 15.30
CA GLY A 124 8.95 8.31 15.77
C GLY A 124 8.15 8.84 16.96
N TRP A 125 7.07 8.15 17.36
CA TRP A 125 6.16 8.61 18.41
C TRP A 125 6.00 7.60 19.54
N LEU A 126 6.03 6.29 19.22
CA LEU A 126 5.77 5.19 20.14
C LEU A 126 7.01 4.28 20.24
N PRO A 127 7.79 4.35 21.32
CA PRO A 127 9.04 3.58 21.45
C PRO A 127 8.81 2.07 21.60
N ARG A 128 7.68 1.64 22.15
CA ARG A 128 7.42 0.23 22.45
C ARG A 128 6.78 -0.47 21.24
N ARG A 129 7.34 -1.61 20.81
CA ARG A 129 6.88 -2.39 19.68
C ARG A 129 5.38 -2.74 19.74
N TRP A 130 4.90 -3.17 20.91
CA TRP A 130 3.49 -3.55 21.06
C TRP A 130 2.52 -2.39 20.79
N GLN A 131 2.89 -1.15 21.17
CA GLN A 131 2.07 0.04 20.92
C GLN A 131 1.94 0.32 19.42
N ARG A 132 3.03 0.14 18.67
CA ARG A 132 3.04 0.28 17.20
C ARG A 132 2.20 -0.79 16.52
N ILE A 133 2.29 -2.05 17.02
CA ILE A 133 1.45 -3.15 16.52
C ILE A 133 -0.04 -2.84 16.76
N VAL A 134 -0.40 -2.40 17.96
CA VAL A 134 -1.78 -1.99 18.27
C VAL A 134 -2.22 -0.83 17.34
N GLY A 135 -1.36 0.18 17.16
CA GLY A 135 -1.64 1.29 16.24
C GLY A 135 -1.86 0.83 14.79
N GLY A 136 -1.03 -0.09 14.30
CA GLY A 136 -1.19 -0.72 13.00
C GLY A 136 -2.50 -1.51 12.86
N CYS A 137 -2.85 -2.31 13.87
CA CYS A 137 -4.13 -3.04 13.92
C CYS A 137 -5.33 -2.08 13.90
N MET A 138 -5.29 -1.00 14.68
CA MET A 138 -6.38 0.00 14.72
C MET A 138 -6.53 0.72 13.39
N ALA A 139 -5.42 1.10 12.73
CA ALA A 139 -5.46 1.71 11.40
C ALA A 139 -6.09 0.78 10.36
N VAL A 140 -5.70 -0.50 10.37
CA VAL A 140 -6.28 -1.52 9.49
C VAL A 140 -7.76 -1.72 9.79
N LEU A 141 -8.14 -1.84 11.06
CA LEU A 141 -9.54 -2.00 11.46
C LEU A 141 -10.40 -0.84 10.93
N ILE A 142 -10.00 0.41 11.21
CA ILE A 142 -10.74 1.59 10.78
C ILE A 142 -10.79 1.68 9.24
N GLY A 143 -9.66 1.47 8.57
CA GLY A 143 -9.57 1.53 7.11
C GLY A 143 -10.42 0.45 6.42
N ALA A 144 -10.27 -0.81 6.84
CA ALA A 144 -10.96 -1.94 6.24
C ALA A 144 -12.47 -1.96 6.52
N THR A 145 -12.91 -1.40 7.65
CA THR A 145 -14.34 -1.31 7.99
C THR A 145 -15.00 0.00 7.56
N SER A 146 -14.24 0.95 6.98
CA SER A 146 -14.85 2.13 6.39
C SER A 146 -15.76 1.75 5.22
N PHE A 147 -16.93 2.41 5.12
CA PHE A 147 -17.97 2.03 4.15
C PHE A 147 -17.45 1.89 2.72
N THR A 148 -16.70 2.88 2.24
CA THR A 148 -16.20 2.90 0.85
C THR A 148 -15.22 1.73 0.60
N VAL A 149 -14.26 1.50 1.50
CA VAL A 149 -13.27 0.44 1.33
C VAL A 149 -13.94 -0.93 1.42
N TRP A 150 -14.84 -1.12 2.39
CA TRP A 150 -15.58 -2.37 2.54
C TRP A 150 -16.42 -2.68 1.30
N ASN A 151 -17.25 -1.72 0.87
CA ASN A 151 -18.12 -1.92 -0.29
C ASN A 151 -17.34 -2.30 -1.55
N GLN A 152 -16.23 -1.59 -1.84
CA GLN A 152 -15.38 -1.86 -2.98
C GLN A 152 -14.62 -3.21 -2.87
N SER A 153 -14.44 -3.70 -1.65
CA SER A 153 -13.67 -4.93 -1.39
C SER A 153 -14.53 -6.19 -1.43
N VAL A 154 -15.84 -6.09 -1.20
CA VAL A 154 -16.76 -7.25 -1.22
C VAL A 154 -17.53 -7.38 -2.53
N VAL A 155 -17.57 -6.32 -3.33
CA VAL A 155 -18.08 -6.33 -4.70
C VAL A 155 -17.11 -5.58 -5.60
N ASN A 156 -16.68 -6.21 -6.68
CA ASN A 156 -15.75 -5.55 -7.61
C ASN A 156 -16.53 -4.55 -8.48
N GLU A 157 -16.64 -3.31 -8.02
CA GLU A 157 -17.29 -2.26 -8.81
C GLU A 157 -16.40 -1.83 -9.99
N LYS A 158 -15.11 -1.62 -9.71
CA LYS A 158 -14.09 -1.22 -10.70
C LYS A 158 -12.72 -1.80 -10.32
N VAL A 159 -11.68 -1.15 -10.79
CA VAL A 159 -10.26 -1.52 -10.61
C VAL A 159 -9.63 -0.98 -9.31
N TYR A 160 -10.42 -0.37 -8.43
CA TYR A 160 -9.91 0.43 -7.31
C TYR A 160 -9.16 -0.38 -6.27
N THR A 161 -9.60 -1.59 -5.97
CA THR A 161 -8.94 -2.45 -4.97
C THR A 161 -7.54 -2.87 -5.41
N VAL A 162 -7.36 -3.13 -6.71
CA VAL A 162 -6.05 -3.42 -7.31
C VAL A 162 -5.16 -2.18 -7.30
N SER A 163 -5.71 -0.98 -7.59
CA SER A 163 -4.99 0.28 -7.47
C SER A 163 -4.59 0.58 -6.03
N LEU A 164 -5.47 0.31 -5.05
CA LEU A 164 -5.19 0.48 -3.63
C LEU A 164 -4.04 -0.42 -3.17
N LEU A 165 -4.00 -1.66 -3.65
CA LEU A 165 -2.88 -2.56 -3.41
C LEU A 165 -1.57 -2.00 -3.97
N GLY A 166 -1.56 -1.56 -5.24
CA GLY A 166 -0.39 -0.94 -5.86
C GLY A 166 0.11 0.26 -5.06
N LEU A 167 -0.81 1.15 -4.65
CA LEU A 167 -0.50 2.32 -3.82
C LEU A 167 0.11 1.92 -2.47
N ALA A 168 -0.47 0.95 -1.77
CA ALA A 168 0.03 0.48 -0.47
C ALA A 168 1.44 -0.12 -0.58
N VAL A 169 1.69 -0.91 -1.63
CA VAL A 169 3.03 -1.48 -1.91
C VAL A 169 4.04 -0.37 -2.19
N ILE A 170 3.70 0.62 -3.05
CA ILE A 170 4.58 1.76 -3.34
C ILE A 170 4.88 2.55 -2.07
N CYS A 171 3.88 2.85 -1.24
CA CYS A 171 4.08 3.54 0.02
C CYS A 171 5.03 2.77 0.94
N TRP A 172 4.84 1.45 1.09
CA TRP A 172 5.73 0.62 1.90
C TRP A 172 7.16 0.60 1.35
N LEU A 173 7.35 0.38 0.05
CA LEU A 173 8.66 0.39 -0.57
C LEU A 173 9.36 1.74 -0.44
N THR A 174 8.61 2.85 -0.56
CA THR A 174 9.13 4.20 -0.38
C THR A 174 9.59 4.43 1.07
N VAL A 175 8.80 3.99 2.05
CA VAL A 175 9.16 4.04 3.47
C VAL A 175 10.44 3.23 3.72
N ARG A 176 10.53 2.01 3.19
CA ARG A 176 11.74 1.18 3.30
C ARG A 176 12.95 1.79 2.62
N TRP A 177 12.74 2.41 1.45
CA TRP A 177 13.80 3.15 0.78
C TRP A 177 14.29 4.36 1.60
N CYS A 178 13.38 5.08 2.26
CA CYS A 178 13.71 6.20 3.14
C CYS A 178 14.53 5.80 4.37
N ASP A 179 14.46 4.54 4.82
CA ASP A 179 15.25 4.04 5.95
C ASP A 179 16.75 4.02 5.60
N ASP A 180 17.11 3.61 4.38
CA ASP A 180 18.50 3.63 3.88
C ASP A 180 18.54 3.92 2.37
N PRO A 181 18.52 5.20 1.97
CA PRO A 181 18.46 5.58 0.57
C PRO A 181 19.78 5.39 -0.18
N GLU A 182 20.92 5.26 0.50
CA GLU A 182 22.24 5.13 -0.11
C GLU A 182 22.70 3.67 -0.31
N ASP A 183 21.99 2.70 0.25
CA ASP A 183 22.29 1.29 0.07
C ASP A 183 22.12 0.88 -1.41
N LYS A 184 22.88 -0.13 -1.82
CA LYS A 184 22.76 -0.76 -3.16
C LYS A 184 21.36 -1.31 -3.43
N ILE A 185 20.65 -1.76 -2.38
CA ILE A 185 19.26 -2.18 -2.45
C ILE A 185 18.35 -0.98 -2.72
N GLY A 186 18.69 0.21 -2.21
CA GLY A 186 17.92 1.44 -2.42
C GLY A 186 17.70 1.78 -3.90
N ASP A 187 18.74 1.67 -4.74
CA ASP A 187 18.61 1.88 -6.18
C ASP A 187 17.64 0.89 -6.83
N ARG A 188 17.67 -0.39 -6.42
CA ARG A 188 16.75 -1.43 -6.91
C ARG A 188 15.32 -1.18 -6.46
N LEU A 189 15.13 -0.68 -5.25
CA LEU A 189 13.81 -0.30 -4.75
C LEU A 189 13.19 0.83 -5.58
N LEU A 190 13.98 1.85 -5.97
CA LEU A 190 13.50 2.92 -6.83
C LEU A 190 13.08 2.41 -8.21
N VAL A 191 13.85 1.50 -8.81
CA VAL A 191 13.49 0.86 -10.08
C VAL A 191 12.21 0.04 -9.94
N LEU A 192 12.07 -0.71 -8.84
CA LEU A 192 10.84 -1.47 -8.57
C LEU A 192 9.63 -0.55 -8.35
N ILE A 193 9.79 0.54 -7.61
CA ILE A 193 8.71 1.53 -7.41
C ILE A 193 8.29 2.11 -8.77
N ALA A 194 9.24 2.48 -9.63
CA ALA A 194 8.94 2.99 -10.97
C ALA A 194 8.19 1.96 -11.82
N TYR A 195 8.58 0.68 -11.77
CA TYR A 195 7.88 -0.40 -12.45
C TYR A 195 6.44 -0.57 -11.96
N ILE A 196 6.24 -0.58 -10.62
CA ILE A 196 4.89 -0.71 -10.04
C ILE A 196 4.02 0.52 -10.36
N LEU A 197 4.60 1.72 -10.44
CA LEU A 197 3.89 2.91 -10.93
C LEU A 197 3.41 2.71 -12.37
N GLY A 198 4.24 2.13 -13.24
CA GLY A 198 3.85 1.79 -14.61
C GLY A 198 2.68 0.80 -14.68
N ILE A 199 2.75 -0.30 -13.91
CA ILE A 199 1.64 -1.25 -13.77
C ILE A 199 0.39 -0.54 -13.21
N GLY A 200 0.58 0.33 -12.22
CA GLY A 200 -0.49 1.12 -11.63
C GLY A 200 -1.21 1.97 -12.67
N TYR A 201 -0.47 2.60 -13.59
CA TYR A 201 -1.04 3.33 -14.72
C TYR A 201 -1.84 2.41 -15.65
N ALA A 202 -1.30 1.24 -16.01
CA ALA A 202 -1.98 0.25 -16.84
C ALA A 202 -3.23 -0.36 -16.16
N ASN A 203 -3.32 -0.28 -14.83
CA ASN A 203 -4.53 -0.62 -14.08
C ASN A 203 -5.54 0.53 -14.08
N HIS A 204 -5.11 1.72 -13.63
CA HIS A 204 -5.92 2.94 -13.57
C HIS A 204 -5.04 4.15 -13.26
N MET A 205 -5.38 5.33 -13.80
CA MET A 205 -4.62 6.58 -13.54
C MET A 205 -4.40 6.87 -12.04
N ALA A 206 -5.33 6.44 -11.16
CA ALA A 206 -5.15 6.55 -9.70
C ALA A 206 -3.89 5.83 -9.18
N GLY A 207 -3.37 4.83 -9.89
CA GLY A 207 -2.10 4.18 -9.58
C GLY A 207 -0.90 5.13 -9.58
N MET A 208 -1.00 6.26 -10.31
CA MET A 208 0.05 7.30 -10.35
C MET A 208 -0.02 8.31 -9.19
N LEU A 209 -1.04 8.26 -8.33
CA LEU A 209 -1.20 9.22 -7.23
C LEU A 209 -0.03 9.21 -6.24
N ALA A 210 0.70 8.09 -6.13
CA ALA A 210 1.90 8.01 -5.30
C ALA A 210 3.12 8.72 -5.91
N ALA A 211 3.16 8.94 -7.24
CA ALA A 211 4.35 9.44 -7.93
C ALA A 211 4.87 10.79 -7.40
N PRO A 212 4.02 11.82 -7.15
CA PRO A 212 4.49 13.08 -6.57
C PRO A 212 5.11 12.89 -5.18
N ALA A 213 4.51 12.05 -4.34
CA ALA A 213 5.02 11.79 -2.98
C ALA A 213 6.35 11.04 -3.01
N VAL A 214 6.48 10.03 -3.89
CA VAL A 214 7.75 9.32 -4.12
C VAL A 214 8.81 10.29 -4.64
N GLY A 215 8.49 11.11 -5.63
CA GLY A 215 9.41 12.11 -6.18
C GLY A 215 9.89 13.09 -5.12
N LEU A 216 8.99 13.59 -4.28
CA LEU A 216 9.33 14.49 -3.17
C LEU A 216 10.23 13.79 -2.14
N ALA A 217 9.92 12.55 -1.76
CA ALA A 217 10.75 11.76 -0.84
C ALA A 217 12.17 11.58 -1.39
N VAL A 218 12.30 11.27 -2.70
CA VAL A 218 13.60 11.13 -3.36
C VAL A 218 14.38 12.45 -3.35
N LEU A 219 13.74 13.56 -3.68
CA LEU A 219 14.40 14.88 -3.68
C LEU A 219 14.86 15.31 -2.29
N ILE A 220 14.08 15.02 -1.24
CA ILE A 220 14.45 15.37 0.13
C ILE A 220 15.56 14.47 0.67
N ARG A 221 15.47 13.17 0.46
CA ARG A 221 16.41 12.20 1.05
C ARG A 221 17.69 12.04 0.25
N ARG A 222 17.63 12.25 -1.06
CA ARG A 222 18.77 12.05 -1.98
C ARG A 222 18.75 13.07 -3.12
N PRO A 223 19.01 14.36 -2.85
CA PRO A 223 18.90 15.45 -3.84
C PRO A 223 19.80 15.23 -5.07
N MET A 224 20.95 14.57 -4.89
CA MET A 224 21.87 14.24 -5.98
C MET A 224 21.37 13.12 -6.91
N PHE A 225 20.19 12.55 -6.65
CA PHE A 225 19.56 11.54 -7.51
C PHE A 225 19.43 12.02 -8.97
N LEU A 226 19.09 13.29 -9.18
CA LEU A 226 18.94 13.88 -10.52
C LEU A 226 20.22 13.85 -11.36
N LEU A 227 21.41 13.73 -10.75
CA LEU A 227 22.68 13.60 -11.44
C LEU A 227 23.02 12.15 -11.81
N ARG A 228 22.26 11.18 -11.30
CA ARG A 228 22.48 9.75 -11.57
C ARG A 228 21.73 9.29 -12.81
N TRP A 229 22.14 9.80 -13.98
CA TRP A 229 21.44 9.56 -15.25
C TRP A 229 21.17 8.09 -15.57
N LYS A 230 22.11 7.15 -15.22
CA LYS A 230 21.91 5.70 -15.42
C LYS A 230 20.71 5.18 -14.61
N LEU A 231 20.56 5.64 -13.37
CA LEU A 231 19.43 5.25 -12.51
C LEU A 231 18.13 5.88 -12.99
N LEU A 232 18.17 7.14 -13.44
CA LEU A 232 17.02 7.80 -14.06
C LEU A 232 16.53 7.05 -15.29
N VAL A 233 17.45 6.65 -16.17
CA VAL A 233 17.13 5.83 -17.36
C VAL A 233 16.55 4.48 -16.94
N ALA A 234 17.13 3.81 -15.94
CA ALA A 234 16.61 2.53 -15.44
C ALA A 234 15.20 2.67 -14.86
N CYS A 235 14.93 3.72 -14.07
CA CYS A 235 13.59 4.01 -13.56
C CYS A 235 12.61 4.34 -14.68
N GLY A 236 13.00 5.15 -15.66
CA GLY A 236 12.18 5.47 -16.82
C GLY A 236 11.84 4.23 -17.66
N ALA A 237 12.83 3.39 -17.94
CA ALA A 237 12.63 2.12 -18.65
C ALA A 237 11.72 1.17 -17.87
N ALA A 238 11.89 1.06 -16.55
CA ALA A 238 11.04 0.24 -15.70
C ALA A 238 9.58 0.74 -15.68
N LEU A 239 9.37 2.05 -15.60
CA LEU A 239 8.05 2.67 -15.69
C LEU A 239 7.37 2.32 -17.02
N VAL A 240 8.06 2.56 -18.15
CA VAL A 240 7.52 2.26 -19.48
C VAL A 240 7.26 0.76 -19.63
N PHE A 241 8.17 -0.11 -19.15
CA PHE A 241 7.95 -1.54 -19.18
C PHE A 241 6.74 -1.97 -18.33
N GLY A 242 6.50 -1.34 -17.17
CA GLY A 242 5.29 -1.56 -16.37
C GLY A 242 4.00 -1.14 -17.09
N MET A 243 4.07 -0.23 -18.04
CA MET A 243 2.93 0.23 -18.85
C MET A 243 2.61 -0.71 -20.04
N THR A 244 3.45 -1.71 -20.33
CA THR A 244 3.27 -2.61 -21.50
C THR A 244 1.94 -3.37 -21.58
N PRO A 245 1.12 -3.57 -20.50
CA PRO A 245 -0.24 -4.08 -20.66
C PRO A 245 -1.17 -3.19 -21.51
N PHE A 246 -0.81 -1.91 -21.71
CA PHE A 246 -1.48 -1.05 -22.67
C PHE A 246 -1.05 -1.41 -24.07
#